data_7492d23f9d6d1751b15e9a5e3089ee7e
#
_entry.id   7492d23f9d6d1751b15e9a5e3089ee7e
#
_cell.length_a   1.000
_cell.length_b   1.000
_cell.length_c   1.000
_cell.angle_alpha   90.00
_cell.angle_beta   90.00
_cell.angle_gamma   90.00
#
_symmetry.space_group_name_H-M   'P 1'
#
loop_
_entity.id
_entity.type
_entity.pdbx_description
1 polymer ?
#
loop_
_entity_poly.entity_id
_entity_poly.type
_entity_poly.pdbx_seq_one_letter_code
_entity_poly.pdbx_strand_id
1 'polypeptide(L)'
;MKFAKARPFADTEIAARKLIEIASTIEPVHDGRIYIELLNGPFLFSHGGSPAEYGAGIKLAIERGWLTMHESGTFVKFTQAGADLFA
;
A
#
# COMPACT_ATOMS: atom_id res chain seq x y z
N MET A 1 -5.20 6.37 -28.77
CA MET A 1 -5.20 6.53 -28.22
C MET A 1 -5.27 6.66 -27.61
N LYS A 2 -4.98 6.64 -27.65
CA LYS A 2 -4.94 6.84 -26.87
C LYS A 2 -5.17 6.82 -26.02
N PHE A 3 -5.17 6.74 -25.99
CA PHE A 3 -5.18 6.82 -25.04
C PHE A 3 -5.79 6.59 -24.12
N ALA A 4 -5.93 6.01 -24.96
CA ALA A 4 -6.53 5.60 -23.74
C ALA A 4 -5.62 5.82 -22.55
N LYS A 5 -6.18 6.44 -21.59
CA LYS A 5 -5.40 6.72 -20.44
C LYS A 5 -5.15 5.45 -19.65
N ALA A 6 -3.91 5.08 -19.51
CA ALA A 6 -3.56 3.89 -18.76
C ALA A 6 -3.91 4.11 -17.30
N ARG A 7 -4.34 3.04 -16.63
CA ARG A 7 -4.53 3.07 -15.20
C ARG A 7 -3.16 2.86 -14.53
N PRO A 8 -2.67 3.82 -13.77
CA PRO A 8 -1.32 3.67 -13.20
C PRO A 8 -1.22 2.45 -12.28
N PHE A 9 -2.28 2.14 -11.56
CA PHE A 9 -2.21 1.05 -10.58
C PHE A 9 -2.49 -0.32 -11.19
N ALA A 10 -2.72 -0.37 -12.50
CA ALA A 10 -2.71 -1.65 -13.20
C ALA A 10 -1.31 -2.24 -13.16
N ASP A 11 -0.29 -1.40 -13.05
CA ASP A 11 1.06 -1.87 -12.77
C ASP A 11 1.15 -2.11 -11.26
N THR A 12 1.29 -3.39 -10.88
CA THR A 12 1.26 -3.78 -9.49
C THR A 12 2.39 -3.16 -8.67
N GLU A 13 3.55 -2.96 -9.28
CA GLU A 13 4.65 -2.30 -8.59
C GLU A 13 4.29 -0.86 -8.24
N ILE A 14 3.65 -0.16 -9.17
CA ILE A 14 3.23 1.21 -8.91
C ILE A 14 2.19 1.24 -7.79
N ALA A 15 1.25 0.29 -7.81
CA ALA A 15 0.25 0.20 -6.76
C ALA A 15 0.91 -0.06 -5.40
N ALA A 16 1.86 -1.00 -5.35
CA ALA A 16 2.54 -1.33 -4.10
C ALA A 16 3.29 -0.12 -3.56
N ARG A 17 3.99 0.61 -4.44
CA ARG A 17 4.75 1.79 -4.01
C ARG A 17 3.83 2.91 -3.53
N LYS A 18 2.67 3.07 -4.18
CA LYS A 18 1.70 4.05 -3.71
C LYS A 18 1.18 3.70 -2.31
N LEU A 19 0.93 2.41 -2.06
CA LEU A 19 0.49 1.99 -0.73
C LEU A 19 1.55 2.26 0.32
N ILE A 20 2.82 2.03 -0.01
CA ILE A 20 3.92 2.35 0.90
C ILE A 20 3.97 3.86 1.15
N GLU A 21 3.79 4.66 0.11
CA GLU A 21 3.78 6.10 0.24
C GLU A 21 2.65 6.56 1.17
N ILE A 22 1.45 6.02 0.98
CA ILE A 22 0.31 6.34 1.84
C ILE A 22 0.63 5.95 3.28
N ALA A 23 1.16 4.74 3.46
CA ALA A 23 1.48 4.25 4.80
C ALA A 23 2.49 5.16 5.50
N SER A 24 3.42 5.73 4.75
CA SER A 24 4.45 6.59 5.34
C SER A 24 3.88 7.90 5.88
N THR A 25 2.67 8.28 5.43
CA THR A 25 2.03 9.51 5.92
C THR A 25 1.14 9.27 7.12
N ILE A 26 0.94 8.02 7.50
CA ILE A 26 0.04 7.68 8.60
C ILE A 26 0.84 7.58 9.88
N GLU A 27 0.33 8.23 10.92
CA GLU A 27 0.94 8.13 12.25
C GLU A 27 0.64 6.73 12.80
N PRO A 28 1.65 5.87 12.99
CA PRO A 28 1.39 4.53 13.51
C PRO A 28 0.91 4.58 14.94
N VAL A 29 0.10 3.59 15.33
CA VAL A 29 -0.34 3.48 16.71
C VAL A 29 0.29 2.26 17.34
N HIS A 30 0.38 2.29 18.67
CA HIS A 30 0.97 1.22 19.45
C HIS A 30 2.32 0.81 18.86
N ASP A 31 2.59 -0.42 18.63
CA ASP A 31 3.87 -0.94 18.16
C ASP A 31 4.14 -0.67 16.69
N GLY A 32 3.68 0.44 16.17
CA GLY A 32 3.87 0.75 14.75
C GLY A 32 2.79 0.19 13.88
N ARG A 33 1.63 -0.11 14.44
CA ARG A 33 0.50 -0.64 13.68
C ARG A 33 -0.09 0.40 12.76
N ILE A 34 -0.33 -0.01 11.52
CA ILE A 34 -1.02 0.82 10.53
C ILE A 34 -2.24 0.04 10.10
N TYR A 35 -3.42 0.53 10.48
CA TYR A 35 -4.63 -0.23 10.20
C TYR A 35 -4.97 -0.19 8.72
N ILE A 36 -5.40 -1.32 8.19
CA ILE A 36 -5.64 -1.52 6.77
C ILE A 36 -6.61 -0.48 6.20
N GLU A 37 -7.62 -0.12 6.96
CA GLU A 37 -8.61 0.84 6.47
C GLU A 37 -7.99 2.20 6.18
N LEU A 38 -6.90 2.54 6.87
CA LEU A 38 -6.22 3.81 6.63
C LEU A 38 -5.39 3.80 5.35
N LEU A 39 -5.08 2.61 4.83
CA LEU A 39 -4.44 2.46 3.52
C LEU A 39 -5.47 2.36 2.42
N ASN A 40 -6.49 1.56 2.68
CA ASN A 40 -7.52 1.22 1.72
C ASN A 40 -8.29 2.44 1.28
N GLY A 41 -8.77 3.25 2.24
CA GLY A 41 -9.59 4.41 1.93
C GLY A 41 -8.91 5.39 1.00
N PRO A 42 -7.74 5.92 1.36
CA PRO A 42 -7.05 6.86 0.48
C PRO A 42 -6.71 6.26 -0.88
N PHE A 43 -6.29 4.99 -0.93
CA PHE A 43 -5.95 4.37 -2.20
C PHE A 43 -7.15 4.33 -3.14
N LEU A 44 -8.30 3.93 -2.62
CA LEU A 44 -9.51 3.79 -3.43
C LEU A 44 -10.14 5.14 -3.75
N PHE A 45 -10.23 6.03 -2.78
CA PHE A 45 -11.05 7.22 -2.94
C PHE A 45 -10.27 8.48 -3.27
N SER A 46 -9.01 8.57 -2.84
CA SER A 46 -8.19 9.75 -3.13
C SER A 46 -7.32 9.55 -4.34
N HIS A 47 -6.86 8.34 -4.57
CA HIS A 47 -5.93 8.05 -5.67
C HIS A 47 -6.56 7.26 -6.81
N GLY A 48 -7.81 6.85 -6.65
CA GLY A 48 -8.55 6.22 -7.74
C GLY A 48 -8.20 4.79 -8.05
N GLY A 49 -7.57 4.09 -7.11
CA GLY A 49 -7.29 2.69 -7.31
C GLY A 49 -8.54 1.83 -7.18
N SER A 50 -8.53 0.66 -7.77
CA SER A 50 -9.62 -0.29 -7.63
C SER A 50 -9.32 -1.27 -6.50
N PRO A 51 -10.35 -1.98 -5.99
CA PRO A 51 -10.12 -3.01 -4.98
C PRO A 51 -9.14 -4.08 -5.44
N ALA A 52 -9.21 -4.49 -6.71
CA ALA A 52 -8.29 -5.50 -7.23
C ALA A 52 -6.86 -4.96 -7.26
N GLU A 53 -6.69 -3.69 -7.63
CA GLU A 53 -5.37 -3.06 -7.66
C GLU A 53 -4.82 -2.91 -6.25
N TYR A 54 -5.68 -2.59 -5.29
CA TYR A 54 -5.26 -2.53 -3.89
C TYR A 54 -4.78 -3.92 -3.43
N GLY A 55 -5.57 -4.95 -3.69
CA GLY A 55 -5.22 -6.31 -3.25
C GLY A 55 -3.90 -6.77 -3.83
N ALA A 56 -3.70 -6.57 -5.12
CA ALA A 56 -2.45 -6.95 -5.76
C ALA A 56 -1.28 -6.14 -5.22
N GLY A 57 -1.49 -4.85 -5.00
CA GLY A 57 -0.43 -3.97 -4.50
C GLY A 57 0.01 -4.33 -3.10
N ILE A 58 -0.96 -4.58 -2.20
CA ILE A 58 -0.61 -4.92 -0.83
C ILE A 58 0.11 -6.27 -0.78
N LYS A 59 -0.33 -7.21 -1.60
CA LYS A 59 0.31 -8.51 -1.67
C LYS A 59 1.76 -8.38 -2.14
N LEU A 60 2.00 -7.56 -3.15
CA LEU A 60 3.36 -7.37 -3.64
C LEU A 60 4.23 -6.69 -2.59
N ALA A 61 3.69 -5.71 -1.87
CA ALA A 61 4.44 -5.03 -0.82
C ALA A 61 4.89 -6.02 0.26
N ILE A 62 4.01 -6.97 0.60
CA ILE A 62 4.34 -7.99 1.56
C ILE A 62 5.39 -8.95 0.99
N GLU A 63 5.23 -9.36 -0.28
CA GLU A 63 6.18 -10.26 -0.93
C GLU A 63 7.57 -9.63 -1.06
N ARG A 64 7.63 -8.33 -1.28
CA ARG A 64 8.90 -7.62 -1.36
C ARG A 64 9.52 -7.41 0.01
N GLY A 65 8.79 -7.75 1.07
CA GLY A 65 9.29 -7.58 2.42
C GLY A 65 9.26 -6.14 2.90
N TRP A 66 8.42 -5.29 2.29
CA TRP A 66 8.28 -3.90 2.71
C TRP A 66 7.33 -3.75 3.88
N LEU A 67 6.33 -4.62 3.95
CA LEU A 67 5.34 -4.62 5.02
C LEU A 67 5.15 -6.04 5.52
N THR A 68 4.74 -6.15 6.79
CA THR A 68 4.26 -7.42 7.31
C THR A 68 2.80 -7.25 7.69
N MET A 69 2.01 -8.26 7.38
CA MET A 69 0.58 -8.26 7.71
C MET A 69 0.37 -9.11 8.96
N HIS A 70 -0.37 -8.55 9.92
CA HIS A 70 -0.76 -9.33 11.08
C HIS A 70 -1.74 -10.42 10.65
N GLU A 71 -1.73 -11.54 11.37
CA GLU A 71 -2.56 -12.69 11.00
C GLU A 71 -4.05 -12.37 11.03
N SER A 72 -4.45 -11.34 11.81
CA SER A 72 -5.85 -10.92 11.84
C SER A 72 -6.28 -10.25 10.55
N GLY A 73 -5.32 -9.78 9.74
CA GLY A 73 -5.62 -9.06 8.51
C GLY A 73 -6.08 -7.63 8.73
N THR A 74 -5.96 -7.10 9.96
CA THR A 74 -6.49 -5.77 10.26
C THR A 74 -5.45 -4.68 10.24
N PHE A 75 -4.15 -5.03 10.32
CA PHE A 75 -3.11 -4.02 10.30
C PHE A 75 -1.82 -4.57 9.72
N VAL A 76 -0.98 -3.64 9.25
CA VAL A 76 0.36 -3.96 8.77
C VAL A 76 1.37 -3.16 9.58
N LYS A 77 2.64 -3.54 9.45
CA LYS A 77 3.76 -2.77 10.00
C LYS A 77 4.82 -2.65 8.94
N PHE A 78 5.55 -1.53 8.95
CA PHE A 78 6.74 -1.41 8.11
C PHE A 78 7.81 -2.38 8.57
N THR A 79 8.51 -2.96 7.60
CA THR A 79 9.77 -3.63 7.86
C THR A 79 10.88 -2.59 7.73
N GLN A 80 12.10 -2.97 8.06
CA GLN A 80 13.24 -2.08 7.84
C GLN A 80 13.38 -1.77 6.34
N ALA A 81 13.20 -2.78 5.48
CA ALA A 81 13.29 -2.59 4.04
C ALA A 81 12.24 -1.60 3.54
N GLY A 82 11.01 -1.69 4.09
CA GLY A 82 9.96 -0.75 3.70
C GLY A 82 10.29 0.67 4.15
N ALA A 83 10.77 0.82 5.37
CA ALA A 83 11.14 2.13 5.88
C ALA A 83 12.28 2.74 5.06
N ASP A 84 13.20 1.90 4.60
CA ASP A 84 14.36 2.38 3.83
C ASP A 84 13.99 2.95 2.47
N LEU A 85 12.79 2.63 1.96
CA LEU A 85 12.35 3.20 0.69
C LEU A 85 12.22 4.72 0.76
N PHE A 86 12.07 5.26 1.95
CA PHE A 86 11.90 6.70 2.15
C PHE A 86 13.06 7.32 2.92
N ALA A 87 14.09 6.57 3.14
CA ALA A 87 15.26 7.06 3.89
C ALA A 87 16.13 7.96 3.02
#